data_5815252c581ea0594cd0890699dcb7d7
#
_entry.id   5815252c581ea0594cd0890699dcb7d7
#
_cell.length_a   1.000
_cell.length_b   1.000
_cell.length_c   1.000
_cell.angle_alpha   90.00
_cell.angle_beta   90.00
_cell.angle_gamma   90.00
#
_symmetry.space_group_name_H-M   'P 1'
#
loop_
_entity.id
_entity.type
_entity.pdbx_description
1 polymer ?
#
loop_
_entity_poly.entity_id
_entity_poly.type
_entity_poly.pdbx_seq_one_letter_code
_entity_poly.pdbx_strand_id
1 'polypeptide(L)'
;MSQPMTQERAAAVGSAVNALWDPNSLANPYPAYERVRALGEGGVLEAQFPDWKALFLTGHAACSAVLRSPHALSGNGIQNLDGERSEGVRLLQSMMLFHNGLSHQRLRGLVSSAFTPRVVEEQRELVRSLLDSLLDDLAARGGGDIVADVSNPLPARVIMGMLGLKGDDEARFVGWTQSVADLIGGMNQSPELMGRIDADAREMRAFFQHLAEELRANPQPGLLSAMSAVQDGGERLSGDELLSNAVLLLAAGHETTSNLIPGGLLELSRQPDAWAALVENPRHPNVADELLRVVSPVQFDGRTLSADVSVGEMMLPGGNLAQLILGAANRDPGVFSDPDRIDWERPNSNRHLALAAGPHYCLGASLARLEISETFAALATRFPNLRVTDTNPPFKPNPVLRGVQRLDVRVD
;
A
#
# COMPACT_ATOMS: atom_id res chain seq x y z
N MET A 1 -20.24 -18.26 26.83
CA MET A 1 -21.51 -17.77 26.24
C MET A 1 -21.49 -16.26 26.38
N SER A 2 -21.23 -15.54 25.27
CA SER A 2 -21.24 -14.06 25.24
C SER A 2 -22.67 -13.57 25.54
N GLN A 3 -22.81 -12.59 26.43
CA GLN A 3 -24.10 -11.94 26.69
C GLN A 3 -24.62 -11.34 25.34
N PRO A 4 -25.94 -11.40 25.10
CA PRO A 4 -26.51 -10.79 23.92
C PRO A 4 -26.20 -9.28 23.92
N MET A 5 -25.70 -8.79 22.80
CA MET A 5 -25.33 -7.39 22.61
C MET A 5 -26.58 -6.52 22.78
N THR A 6 -26.55 -5.52 23.67
CA THR A 6 -27.67 -4.58 23.82
C THR A 6 -27.89 -3.81 22.52
N GLN A 7 -29.13 -3.37 22.28
CA GLN A 7 -29.48 -2.58 21.10
C GLN A 7 -28.64 -1.29 20.97
N GLU A 8 -28.35 -0.65 22.11
CA GLU A 8 -27.52 0.54 22.20
C GLU A 8 -26.07 0.24 21.78
N ARG A 9 -25.48 -0.87 22.26
CA ARG A 9 -24.13 -1.30 21.87
C ARG A 9 -24.07 -1.66 20.37
N ALA A 10 -25.09 -2.33 19.84
CA ALA A 10 -25.17 -2.66 18.42
C ALA A 10 -25.19 -1.39 17.54
N ALA A 11 -25.96 -0.37 17.95
CA ALA A 11 -26.01 0.91 17.26
C ALA A 11 -24.65 1.65 17.31
N ALA A 12 -23.98 1.64 18.48
CA ALA A 12 -22.67 2.24 18.65
C ALA A 12 -21.60 1.55 17.75
N VAL A 13 -21.60 0.22 17.70
CA VAL A 13 -20.71 -0.58 16.84
C VAL A 13 -20.98 -0.27 15.38
N GLY A 14 -22.24 -0.29 14.93
CA GLY A 14 -22.61 0.05 13.56
C GLY A 14 -22.16 1.46 13.17
N SER A 15 -22.37 2.45 14.05
CA SER A 15 -21.90 3.82 13.83
C SER A 15 -20.37 3.93 13.70
N ALA A 16 -19.63 3.24 14.58
CA ALA A 16 -18.17 3.26 14.55
C ALA A 16 -17.60 2.61 13.28
N VAL A 17 -18.17 1.48 12.85
CA VAL A 17 -17.75 0.78 11.62
C VAL A 17 -18.09 1.59 10.38
N ASN A 18 -19.29 2.18 10.30
CA ASN A 18 -19.68 3.04 9.17
C ASN A 18 -18.76 4.26 9.03
N ALA A 19 -18.27 4.81 10.14
CA ALA A 19 -17.34 5.93 10.12
C ALA A 19 -15.97 5.60 9.49
N LEU A 20 -15.57 4.33 9.42
CA LEU A 20 -14.33 3.89 8.74
C LEU A 20 -14.40 4.15 7.23
N TRP A 21 -15.61 4.14 6.67
CA TRP A 21 -15.87 4.25 5.24
C TRP A 21 -16.50 5.60 4.85
N ASP A 22 -16.64 6.51 5.82
CA ASP A 22 -17.16 7.86 5.57
C ASP A 22 -16.14 8.67 4.76
N PRO A 23 -16.52 9.20 3.57
CA PRO A 23 -15.63 10.07 2.77
C PRO A 23 -15.08 11.27 3.56
N ASN A 24 -15.83 11.79 4.53
CA ASN A 24 -15.37 12.89 5.38
C ASN A 24 -14.26 12.49 6.36
N SER A 25 -14.06 11.19 6.59
CA SER A 25 -12.99 10.67 7.43
C SER A 25 -11.65 10.50 6.69
N LEU A 26 -11.62 10.60 5.36
CA LEU A 26 -10.41 10.36 4.56
C LEU A 26 -9.24 11.29 4.92
N ALA A 27 -9.54 12.57 5.20
CA ALA A 27 -8.52 13.54 5.60
C ALA A 27 -7.93 13.24 6.99
N ASN A 28 -8.75 12.73 7.93
CA ASN A 28 -8.33 12.34 9.27
C ASN A 28 -9.13 11.12 9.74
N PRO A 29 -8.68 9.89 9.46
CA PRO A 29 -9.40 8.68 9.82
C PRO A 29 -9.23 8.26 11.30
N TYR A 30 -8.24 8.82 12.00
CA TYR A 30 -7.84 8.38 13.33
C TYR A 30 -8.94 8.48 14.39
N PRO A 31 -9.81 9.52 14.43
CA PRO A 31 -10.95 9.55 15.34
C PRO A 31 -11.95 8.40 15.14
N ALA A 32 -12.10 7.92 13.89
CA ALA A 32 -12.93 6.74 13.63
C ALA A 32 -12.25 5.46 14.14
N TYR A 33 -10.93 5.33 13.95
CA TYR A 33 -10.15 4.20 14.46
C TYR A 33 -10.18 4.11 15.99
N GLU A 34 -10.05 5.24 16.69
CA GLU A 34 -10.13 5.29 18.14
C GLU A 34 -11.52 4.90 18.67
N ARG A 35 -12.60 5.25 17.96
CA ARG A 35 -13.95 4.78 18.32
C ARG A 35 -14.07 3.26 18.21
N VAL A 36 -13.52 2.66 17.14
CA VAL A 36 -13.48 1.20 16.97
C VAL A 36 -12.64 0.56 18.08
N ARG A 37 -11.47 1.13 18.39
CA ARG A 37 -10.59 0.65 19.47
C ARG A 37 -11.28 0.70 20.83
N ALA A 38 -11.96 1.79 21.15
CA ALA A 38 -12.65 1.98 22.44
C ALA A 38 -13.82 1.02 22.66
N LEU A 39 -14.48 0.59 21.57
CA LEU A 39 -15.59 -0.38 21.64
C LEU A 39 -15.10 -1.83 21.66
N GLY A 40 -13.87 -2.08 21.24
CA GLY A 40 -13.25 -3.40 21.16
C GLY A 40 -12.60 -3.82 22.48
N GLU A 41 -12.21 -5.07 22.57
CA GLU A 41 -11.42 -5.65 23.66
C GLU A 41 -10.08 -6.13 23.10
N GLY A 42 -8.96 -5.79 23.75
CA GLY A 42 -7.63 -6.15 23.28
C GLY A 42 -7.30 -5.67 21.84
N GLY A 43 -7.96 -4.59 21.40
CA GLY A 43 -7.82 -4.05 20.05
C GLY A 43 -8.62 -4.82 18.98
N VAL A 44 -9.60 -5.62 19.37
CA VAL A 44 -10.50 -6.38 18.47
C VAL A 44 -11.94 -6.00 18.77
N LEU A 45 -12.67 -5.56 17.74
CA LEU A 45 -14.10 -5.32 17.77
C LEU A 45 -14.84 -6.34 16.91
N GLU A 46 -15.69 -7.15 17.51
CA GLU A 46 -16.62 -7.98 16.75
C GLU A 46 -17.85 -7.17 16.34
N ALA A 47 -18.18 -7.16 15.05
CA ALA A 47 -19.36 -6.51 14.52
C ALA A 47 -20.22 -7.54 13.78
N GLN A 48 -21.51 -7.57 14.17
CA GLN A 48 -22.54 -8.43 13.55
C GLN A 48 -23.47 -7.56 12.73
N PHE A 49 -23.59 -7.89 11.45
CA PHE A 49 -24.53 -7.31 10.50
C PHE A 49 -25.60 -8.33 10.12
N PRO A 50 -26.73 -7.94 9.49
CA PRO A 50 -27.80 -8.87 9.14
C PRO A 50 -27.32 -10.12 8.37
N ASP A 51 -26.43 -9.95 7.40
CA ASP A 51 -26.01 -10.99 6.47
C ASP A 51 -24.56 -11.43 6.64
N TRP A 52 -23.77 -10.76 7.49
CA TRP A 52 -22.36 -11.06 7.68
C TRP A 52 -21.85 -10.58 9.05
N LYS A 53 -20.71 -11.10 9.44
CA LYS A 53 -19.98 -10.66 10.63
C LYS A 53 -18.50 -10.50 10.33
N ALA A 54 -17.85 -9.59 11.04
CA ALA A 54 -16.44 -9.34 10.90
C ALA A 54 -15.78 -8.95 12.22
N LEU A 55 -14.48 -9.16 12.27
CA LEU A 55 -13.59 -8.72 13.32
C LEU A 55 -12.84 -7.50 12.80
N PHE A 56 -12.95 -6.37 13.49
CA PHE A 56 -12.18 -5.16 13.17
C PHE A 56 -11.01 -5.06 14.17
N LEU A 57 -9.78 -5.14 13.64
CA LEU A 57 -8.57 -5.20 14.44
C LEU A 57 -7.85 -3.85 14.38
N THR A 58 -7.75 -3.17 15.52
CA THR A 58 -7.04 -1.89 15.70
C THR A 58 -5.76 -2.05 16.52
N GLY A 59 -5.63 -3.14 17.26
CA GLY A 59 -4.47 -3.44 18.11
C GLY A 59 -3.31 -4.01 17.27
N HIS A 60 -2.10 -3.54 17.51
CA HIS A 60 -0.89 -4.01 16.83
C HIS A 60 -0.67 -5.53 17.02
N ALA A 61 -0.86 -6.03 18.23
CA ALA A 61 -0.69 -7.46 18.55
C ALA A 61 -1.66 -8.33 17.73
N ALA A 62 -2.95 -7.93 17.69
CA ALA A 62 -3.99 -8.64 16.94
C ALA A 62 -3.72 -8.63 15.45
N CYS A 63 -3.42 -7.46 14.86
CA CYS A 63 -3.05 -7.35 13.44
C CYS A 63 -1.82 -8.20 13.11
N SER A 64 -0.77 -8.12 13.92
CA SER A 64 0.48 -8.88 13.71
C SER A 64 0.25 -10.39 13.80
N ALA A 65 -0.57 -10.87 14.75
CA ALA A 65 -0.89 -12.28 14.89
C ALA A 65 -1.64 -12.81 13.65
N VAL A 66 -2.65 -12.08 13.19
CA VAL A 66 -3.42 -12.45 11.99
C VAL A 66 -2.54 -12.44 10.74
N LEU A 67 -1.74 -11.39 10.52
CA LEU A 67 -0.85 -11.31 9.35
C LEU A 67 0.18 -12.46 9.28
N ARG A 68 0.58 -13.01 10.41
CA ARG A 68 1.55 -14.12 10.51
C ARG A 68 0.91 -15.50 10.51
N SER A 69 -0.39 -15.57 10.69
CA SER A 69 -1.10 -16.85 10.79
C SER A 69 -1.24 -17.52 9.41
N PRO A 70 -0.91 -18.80 9.28
CA PRO A 70 -1.17 -19.57 8.06
C PRO A 70 -2.67 -19.79 7.82
N HIS A 71 -3.52 -19.55 8.83
CA HIS A 71 -4.97 -19.66 8.76
C HIS A 71 -5.66 -18.36 8.34
N ALA A 72 -4.92 -17.27 8.18
CA ALA A 72 -5.44 -15.98 7.73
C ALA A 72 -5.25 -15.83 6.22
N LEU A 73 -6.26 -16.19 5.46
CA LEU A 73 -6.22 -16.25 4.00
C LEU A 73 -6.43 -14.87 3.38
N SER A 74 -5.54 -14.48 2.48
CA SER A 74 -5.67 -13.29 1.64
C SER A 74 -6.62 -13.56 0.47
N GLY A 75 -7.41 -12.56 0.07
CA GLY A 75 -8.16 -12.57 -1.18
C GLY A 75 -9.32 -13.56 -1.27
N ASN A 76 -9.74 -14.20 -0.18
CA ASN A 76 -10.83 -15.17 -0.24
C ASN A 76 -12.14 -14.55 -0.82
N GLY A 77 -12.43 -13.28 -0.51
CA GLY A 77 -13.54 -12.54 -1.12
C GLY A 77 -13.37 -12.35 -2.63
N ILE A 78 -12.15 -12.03 -3.08
CA ILE A 78 -11.80 -11.82 -4.49
C ILE A 78 -11.92 -13.14 -5.28
N GLN A 79 -11.43 -14.25 -4.73
CA GLN A 79 -11.48 -15.56 -5.39
C GLN A 79 -12.91 -16.08 -5.60
N ASN A 80 -13.87 -15.59 -4.80
CA ASN A 80 -15.29 -15.96 -4.91
C ASN A 80 -16.12 -15.04 -5.82
N LEU A 81 -15.50 -13.96 -6.38
CA LEU A 81 -16.17 -13.10 -7.34
C LEU A 81 -16.29 -13.79 -8.72
N ASP A 82 -17.29 -13.40 -9.50
CA ASP A 82 -17.50 -13.89 -10.85
C ASP A 82 -16.52 -13.22 -11.83
N GLY A 83 -15.33 -13.81 -11.98
CA GLY A 83 -14.31 -13.37 -12.93
C GLY A 83 -14.66 -13.58 -14.40
N GLU A 84 -15.71 -14.37 -14.72
CA GLU A 84 -16.15 -14.54 -16.11
C GLU A 84 -16.82 -13.29 -16.66
N ARG A 85 -17.39 -12.47 -15.76
CA ARG A 85 -18.10 -11.24 -16.12
C ARG A 85 -17.24 -9.96 -16.06
N SER A 86 -16.03 -10.01 -15.51
CA SER A 86 -15.16 -8.85 -15.34
C SER A 86 -13.70 -9.20 -15.57
N GLU A 87 -13.07 -8.53 -16.53
CA GLU A 87 -11.64 -8.66 -16.79
C GLU A 87 -10.80 -8.14 -15.61
N GLY A 88 -11.26 -7.07 -14.94
CA GLY A 88 -10.60 -6.56 -13.74
C GLY A 88 -10.60 -7.56 -12.60
N VAL A 89 -11.73 -8.24 -12.34
CA VAL A 89 -11.82 -9.31 -11.33
C VAL A 89 -10.89 -10.48 -11.69
N ARG A 90 -10.87 -10.91 -12.94
CA ARG A 90 -9.98 -11.98 -13.42
C ARG A 90 -8.51 -11.63 -13.22
N LEU A 91 -8.16 -10.36 -13.50
CA LEU A 91 -6.82 -9.84 -13.27
C LEU A 91 -6.41 -9.97 -11.79
N LEU A 92 -7.28 -9.54 -10.85
CA LEU A 92 -7.01 -9.68 -9.42
C LEU A 92 -6.87 -11.13 -8.99
N GLN A 93 -7.76 -12.01 -9.45
CA GLN A 93 -7.78 -13.43 -9.09
C GLN A 93 -6.47 -14.16 -9.42
N SER A 94 -5.73 -13.69 -10.43
CA SER A 94 -4.44 -14.25 -10.84
C SER A 94 -3.23 -13.58 -10.19
N MET A 95 -3.42 -12.51 -9.40
CA MET A 95 -2.34 -11.84 -8.67
C MET A 95 -1.88 -12.67 -7.46
N MET A 96 -0.57 -12.82 -7.26
CA MET A 96 -0.02 -13.53 -6.09
C MET A 96 -0.51 -12.95 -4.75
N LEU A 97 -0.90 -11.68 -4.70
CA LEU A 97 -1.43 -11.01 -3.51
C LEU A 97 -2.67 -11.71 -2.95
N PHE A 98 -3.49 -12.32 -3.82
CA PHE A 98 -4.76 -12.97 -3.47
C PHE A 98 -4.67 -14.50 -3.50
N HIS A 99 -3.45 -15.06 -3.59
CA HIS A 99 -3.17 -16.49 -3.45
C HIS A 99 -2.65 -16.83 -2.06
N ASN A 100 -2.73 -18.10 -1.67
CA ASN A 100 -2.30 -18.58 -0.36
C ASN A 100 -1.52 -19.89 -0.49
N GLY A 101 -0.80 -20.29 0.57
CA GLY A 101 -0.09 -21.57 0.65
C GLY A 101 0.92 -21.77 -0.50
N LEU A 102 0.91 -22.95 -1.09
CA LEU A 102 1.87 -23.34 -2.14
C LEU A 102 1.74 -22.48 -3.41
N SER A 103 0.52 -22.11 -3.80
CA SER A 103 0.29 -21.25 -4.97
C SER A 103 0.93 -19.87 -4.79
N HIS A 104 0.74 -19.24 -3.63
CA HIS A 104 1.42 -17.99 -3.29
C HIS A 104 2.93 -18.14 -3.28
N GLN A 105 3.45 -19.20 -2.62
CA GLN A 105 4.90 -19.45 -2.53
C GLN A 105 5.53 -19.59 -3.91
N ARG A 106 4.90 -20.34 -4.82
CA ARG A 106 5.34 -20.51 -6.20
C ARG A 106 5.41 -19.17 -6.94
N LEU A 107 4.29 -18.43 -6.99
CA LEU A 107 4.22 -17.14 -7.70
C LEU A 107 5.21 -16.12 -7.13
N ARG A 108 5.29 -16.02 -5.80
CA ARG A 108 6.22 -15.12 -5.12
C ARG A 108 7.68 -15.49 -5.37
N GLY A 109 8.00 -16.78 -5.36
CA GLY A 109 9.35 -17.29 -5.64
C GLY A 109 9.89 -16.84 -7.00
N LEU A 110 9.03 -16.83 -8.01
CA LEU A 110 9.37 -16.45 -9.38
C LEU A 110 9.80 -14.97 -9.53
N VAL A 111 9.30 -14.09 -8.67
CA VAL A 111 9.57 -12.64 -8.73
C VAL A 111 10.54 -12.14 -7.65
N SER A 112 10.75 -12.91 -6.58
CA SER A 112 11.53 -12.48 -5.41
C SER A 112 12.99 -12.14 -5.71
N SER A 113 13.58 -12.78 -6.70
CA SER A 113 14.98 -12.57 -7.08
C SER A 113 15.28 -11.15 -7.56
N ALA A 114 14.28 -10.45 -8.09
CA ALA A 114 14.39 -9.07 -8.57
C ALA A 114 14.29 -8.01 -7.44
N PHE A 115 13.87 -8.42 -6.24
CA PHE A 115 13.69 -7.53 -5.09
C PHE A 115 14.66 -7.84 -3.95
N THR A 116 15.77 -8.52 -4.26
CA THR A 116 16.82 -8.71 -3.25
C THR A 116 17.46 -7.38 -2.86
N PRO A 117 17.98 -7.24 -1.62
CA PRO A 117 18.62 -5.99 -1.18
C PRO A 117 19.71 -5.50 -2.14
N ARG A 118 20.45 -6.41 -2.77
CA ARG A 118 21.48 -6.06 -3.75
C ARG A 118 20.90 -5.43 -5.01
N VAL A 119 19.88 -6.05 -5.62
CA VAL A 119 19.24 -5.54 -6.84
C VAL A 119 18.55 -4.20 -6.57
N VAL A 120 17.96 -4.04 -5.37
CA VAL A 120 17.37 -2.77 -4.95
C VAL A 120 18.43 -1.69 -4.74
N GLU A 121 19.58 -2.02 -4.16
CA GLU A 121 20.68 -1.06 -3.97
C GLU A 121 21.22 -0.56 -5.34
N GLU A 122 21.24 -1.41 -6.34
CA GLU A 122 21.62 -1.03 -7.72
C GLU A 122 20.67 0.03 -8.34
N GLN A 123 19.45 0.21 -7.79
CA GLN A 123 18.51 1.26 -8.23
C GLN A 123 18.80 2.63 -7.60
N ARG A 124 19.65 2.74 -6.59
CA ARG A 124 19.89 3.99 -5.85
C ARG A 124 20.29 5.16 -6.76
N GLU A 125 21.21 4.93 -7.70
CA GLU A 125 21.67 5.97 -8.62
C GLU A 125 20.56 6.40 -9.59
N LEU A 126 19.71 5.47 -10.03
CA LEU A 126 18.53 5.79 -10.82
C LEU A 126 17.57 6.68 -10.02
N VAL A 127 17.24 6.27 -8.77
CA VAL A 127 16.34 7.04 -7.89
C VAL A 127 16.88 8.46 -7.68
N ARG A 128 18.18 8.62 -7.40
CA ARG A 128 18.83 9.93 -7.22
C ARG A 128 18.77 10.78 -8.48
N SER A 129 19.12 10.21 -9.63
CA SER A 129 19.09 10.93 -10.89
C SER A 129 17.69 11.40 -11.27
N LEU A 130 16.67 10.57 -11.03
CA LEU A 130 15.27 10.95 -11.22
C LEU A 130 14.85 12.07 -10.26
N LEU A 131 15.22 11.96 -8.98
CA LEU A 131 14.94 12.99 -7.99
C LEU A 131 15.62 14.31 -8.35
N ASP A 132 16.87 14.29 -8.76
CA ASP A 132 17.59 15.52 -9.15
C ASP A 132 16.85 16.23 -10.28
N SER A 133 16.45 15.52 -11.33
CA SER A 133 15.69 16.10 -12.46
C SER A 133 14.32 16.66 -12.00
N LEU A 134 13.55 15.88 -11.23
CA LEU A 134 12.20 16.29 -10.78
C LEU A 134 12.27 17.50 -9.84
N LEU A 135 13.28 17.53 -8.96
CA LEU A 135 13.47 18.63 -8.01
C LEU A 135 14.08 19.87 -8.66
N ASP A 136 14.86 19.74 -9.74
CA ASP A 136 15.31 20.89 -10.54
C ASP A 136 14.12 21.59 -11.20
N ASP A 137 13.20 20.83 -11.77
CA ASP A 137 11.98 21.36 -12.39
C ASP A 137 11.07 22.04 -11.34
N LEU A 138 10.97 21.46 -10.13
CA LEU A 138 10.23 22.04 -9.02
C LEU A 138 10.88 23.36 -8.55
N ALA A 139 12.21 23.38 -8.40
CA ALA A 139 12.99 24.55 -8.00
C ALA A 139 12.86 25.70 -9.02
N ALA A 140 12.94 25.40 -10.32
CA ALA A 140 12.84 26.38 -11.38
C ALA A 140 11.50 27.14 -11.37
N ARG A 141 10.45 26.53 -10.81
CA ARG A 141 9.11 27.11 -10.63
C ARG A 141 8.88 27.74 -9.25
N GLY A 142 9.85 27.63 -8.32
CA GLY A 142 9.71 28.09 -6.93
C GLY A 142 8.70 27.28 -6.11
N GLY A 143 8.35 26.08 -6.58
CA GLY A 143 7.37 25.17 -5.99
C GLY A 143 6.41 24.57 -7.00
N GLY A 144 5.39 23.87 -6.51
CA GLY A 144 4.38 23.23 -7.34
C GLY A 144 3.60 22.17 -6.60
N ASP A 145 2.91 21.31 -7.34
CA ASP A 145 2.18 20.16 -6.80
C ASP A 145 3.13 18.97 -6.64
N ILE A 146 3.55 18.68 -5.41
CA ILE A 146 4.46 17.57 -5.12
C ILE A 146 3.90 16.21 -5.59
N VAL A 147 2.57 16.06 -5.67
CA VAL A 147 1.92 14.83 -6.15
C VAL A 147 2.20 14.65 -7.64
N ALA A 148 1.90 15.65 -8.45
CA ALA A 148 2.07 15.57 -9.90
C ALA A 148 3.54 15.67 -10.31
N ASP A 149 4.32 16.51 -9.62
CA ASP A 149 5.67 16.87 -10.02
C ASP A 149 6.75 15.87 -9.55
N VAL A 150 6.52 15.15 -8.44
CA VAL A 150 7.54 14.28 -7.83
C VAL A 150 6.98 12.91 -7.46
N SER A 151 5.91 12.86 -6.65
CA SER A 151 5.54 11.60 -6.02
C SER A 151 4.86 10.60 -6.95
N ASN A 152 4.20 11.04 -7.99
CA ASN A 152 3.68 10.15 -9.03
C ASN A 152 4.79 9.71 -10.02
N PRO A 153 5.60 10.61 -10.64
CA PRO A 153 6.58 10.19 -11.64
C PRO A 153 7.73 9.38 -11.07
N LEU A 154 8.20 9.65 -9.85
CA LEU A 154 9.37 8.96 -9.29
C LEU A 154 9.17 7.43 -9.20
N PRO A 155 8.23 6.90 -8.41
CA PRO A 155 8.07 5.45 -8.26
C PRO A 155 7.59 4.79 -9.57
N ALA A 156 6.81 5.50 -10.40
CA ALA A 156 6.41 4.99 -11.71
C ALA A 156 7.62 4.70 -12.58
N ARG A 157 8.55 5.65 -12.71
CA ARG A 157 9.77 5.50 -13.53
C ARG A 157 10.72 4.44 -12.97
N VAL A 158 10.83 4.35 -11.63
CA VAL A 158 11.67 3.34 -10.98
C VAL A 158 11.13 1.94 -11.27
N ILE A 159 9.84 1.68 -11.00
CA ILE A 159 9.27 0.33 -11.22
C ILE A 159 9.20 -0.03 -12.71
N MET A 160 8.93 0.94 -13.59
CA MET A 160 8.97 0.74 -15.04
C MET A 160 10.38 0.34 -15.49
N GLY A 161 11.41 1.03 -15.00
CA GLY A 161 12.81 0.70 -15.29
C GLY A 161 13.17 -0.71 -14.82
N MET A 162 12.77 -1.12 -13.61
CA MET A 162 12.98 -2.48 -13.11
C MET A 162 12.25 -3.55 -13.94
N LEU A 163 11.05 -3.24 -14.43
CA LEU A 163 10.29 -4.13 -15.29
C LEU A 163 10.87 -4.20 -16.72
N GLY A 164 11.72 -3.24 -17.12
CA GLY A 164 12.25 -3.10 -18.49
C GLY A 164 11.26 -2.44 -19.45
N LEU A 165 10.34 -1.60 -18.92
CA LEU A 165 9.36 -0.85 -19.71
C LEU A 165 9.94 0.48 -20.19
N LYS A 166 9.43 1.00 -21.33
CA LYS A 166 9.87 2.28 -21.90
C LYS A 166 9.14 3.46 -21.26
N GLY A 167 9.81 4.61 -21.17
CA GLY A 167 9.27 5.82 -20.55
C GLY A 167 8.08 6.45 -21.30
N ASP A 168 7.96 6.22 -22.61
CA ASP A 168 6.89 6.80 -23.46
C ASP A 168 5.47 6.34 -23.02
N ASP A 169 5.37 5.26 -22.26
CA ASP A 169 4.11 4.71 -21.77
C ASP A 169 3.75 5.16 -20.34
N GLU A 170 4.52 6.07 -19.70
CA GLU A 170 4.34 6.46 -18.28
C GLU A 170 2.91 6.88 -17.95
N ALA A 171 2.30 7.78 -18.73
CA ALA A 171 0.94 8.25 -18.47
C ALA A 171 -0.10 7.12 -18.52
N ARG A 172 0.07 6.18 -19.44
CA ARG A 172 -0.78 4.98 -19.57
C ARG A 172 -0.64 4.09 -18.35
N PHE A 173 0.59 3.84 -17.90
CA PHE A 173 0.85 2.99 -16.73
C PHE A 173 0.32 3.62 -15.44
N VAL A 174 0.45 4.93 -15.26
CA VAL A 174 -0.16 5.64 -14.12
C VAL A 174 -1.69 5.50 -14.14
N GLY A 175 -2.33 5.62 -15.30
CA GLY A 175 -3.77 5.38 -15.46
C GLY A 175 -4.18 3.95 -15.06
N TRP A 176 -3.43 2.95 -15.51
CA TRP A 176 -3.66 1.56 -15.17
C TRP A 176 -3.49 1.26 -13.67
N THR A 177 -2.45 1.83 -13.03
CA THR A 177 -2.25 1.66 -11.60
C THR A 177 -3.40 2.24 -10.78
N GLN A 178 -3.96 3.38 -11.22
CA GLN A 178 -5.14 3.96 -10.59
C GLN A 178 -6.36 3.05 -10.72
N SER A 179 -6.61 2.44 -11.89
CA SER A 179 -7.72 1.49 -12.08
C SER A 179 -7.60 0.25 -11.19
N VAL A 180 -6.39 -0.27 -11.01
CA VAL A 180 -6.12 -1.36 -10.06
C VAL A 180 -6.35 -0.91 -8.62
N ALA A 181 -5.89 0.29 -8.24
CA ALA A 181 -6.10 0.85 -6.91
C ALA A 181 -7.58 1.08 -6.60
N ASP A 182 -8.35 1.60 -7.57
CA ASP A 182 -9.80 1.78 -7.46
C ASP A 182 -10.54 0.44 -7.28
N LEU A 183 -10.08 -0.62 -7.97
CA LEU A 183 -10.65 -1.95 -7.85
C LEU A 183 -10.36 -2.61 -6.49
N ILE A 184 -9.15 -2.40 -5.94
CA ILE A 184 -8.75 -2.94 -4.63
C ILE A 184 -9.39 -2.17 -3.48
N GLY A 185 -9.41 -0.84 -3.57
CA GLY A 185 -9.89 0.05 -2.51
C GLY A 185 -11.33 0.50 -2.63
N GLY A 186 -12.02 0.07 -3.67
CA GLY A 186 -13.24 0.66 -4.20
C GLY A 186 -14.43 0.73 -3.27
N MET A 187 -14.68 1.93 -2.74
CA MET A 187 -15.96 2.31 -2.12
C MET A 187 -17.07 2.53 -3.15
N ASN A 188 -16.72 2.85 -4.38
CA ASN A 188 -17.65 3.14 -5.46
C ASN A 188 -17.45 2.13 -6.59
N GLN A 189 -18.32 1.15 -6.67
CA GLN A 189 -18.37 0.18 -7.77
C GLN A 189 -19.50 0.54 -8.76
N SER A 190 -19.54 1.82 -9.17
CA SER A 190 -20.51 2.22 -10.18
C SER A 190 -20.27 1.44 -11.48
N PRO A 191 -21.33 1.16 -12.29
CA PRO A 191 -21.19 0.49 -13.58
C PRO A 191 -20.19 1.19 -14.51
N GLU A 192 -20.12 2.52 -14.46
CA GLU A 192 -19.20 3.33 -15.26
C GLU A 192 -17.73 3.11 -14.84
N LEU A 193 -17.47 3.08 -13.53
CA LEU A 193 -16.13 2.80 -12.98
C LEU A 193 -15.71 1.37 -13.35
N MET A 194 -16.58 0.37 -13.14
CA MET A 194 -16.29 -1.01 -13.48
C MET A 194 -16.06 -1.20 -14.98
N GLY A 195 -16.84 -0.50 -15.83
CA GLY A 195 -16.66 -0.50 -17.28
C GLY A 195 -15.30 0.06 -17.71
N ARG A 196 -14.81 1.13 -17.06
CA ARG A 196 -13.46 1.69 -17.27
C ARG A 196 -12.39 0.70 -16.83
N ILE A 197 -12.49 0.15 -15.63
CA ILE A 197 -11.53 -0.84 -15.11
C ILE A 197 -11.43 -2.05 -16.03
N ASP A 198 -12.55 -2.56 -16.54
CA ASP A 198 -12.56 -3.69 -17.46
C ASP A 198 -11.94 -3.34 -18.83
N ALA A 199 -12.09 -2.10 -19.30
CA ALA A 199 -11.44 -1.62 -20.51
C ALA A 199 -9.91 -1.55 -20.31
N ASP A 200 -9.47 -0.97 -19.22
CA ASP A 200 -8.04 -0.88 -18.85
C ASP A 200 -7.44 -2.29 -18.66
N ALA A 201 -8.15 -3.21 -18.01
CA ALA A 201 -7.69 -4.59 -17.83
C ALA A 201 -7.51 -5.33 -19.17
N ARG A 202 -8.39 -5.10 -20.16
CA ARG A 202 -8.23 -5.65 -21.52
C ARG A 202 -7.01 -5.04 -22.23
N GLU A 203 -6.80 -3.74 -22.08
CA GLU A 203 -5.64 -3.06 -22.65
C GLU A 203 -4.33 -3.56 -22.04
N MET A 204 -4.26 -3.66 -20.69
CA MET A 204 -3.13 -4.26 -19.97
C MET A 204 -2.84 -5.68 -20.48
N ARG A 205 -3.88 -6.51 -20.64
CA ARG A 205 -3.73 -7.87 -21.15
C ARG A 205 -3.09 -7.88 -22.53
N ALA A 206 -3.60 -7.10 -23.47
CA ALA A 206 -3.07 -7.03 -24.82
C ALA A 206 -1.63 -6.56 -24.86
N PHE A 207 -1.30 -5.51 -24.06
CA PHE A 207 0.03 -4.96 -23.97
C PHE A 207 1.05 -5.97 -23.42
N PHE A 208 0.77 -6.57 -22.26
CA PHE A 208 1.70 -7.49 -21.62
C PHE A 208 1.83 -8.83 -22.35
N GLN A 209 0.78 -9.30 -23.02
CA GLN A 209 0.87 -10.48 -23.89
C GLN A 209 1.83 -10.23 -25.06
N HIS A 210 1.67 -9.11 -25.75
CA HIS A 210 2.57 -8.72 -26.85
C HIS A 210 4.01 -8.56 -26.37
N LEU A 211 4.22 -7.84 -25.28
CA LEU A 211 5.54 -7.64 -24.68
C LEU A 211 6.19 -8.97 -24.25
N ALA A 212 5.43 -9.89 -23.68
CA ALA A 212 5.96 -11.20 -23.30
C ALA A 212 6.41 -12.03 -24.50
N GLU A 213 5.72 -11.92 -25.65
CA GLU A 213 6.12 -12.56 -26.91
C GLU A 213 7.41 -11.95 -27.44
N GLU A 214 7.52 -10.62 -27.45
CA GLU A 214 8.74 -9.91 -27.83
C GLU A 214 9.95 -10.29 -26.98
N LEU A 215 9.77 -10.32 -25.62
CA LEU A 215 10.85 -10.64 -24.68
C LEU A 215 11.28 -12.10 -24.76
N ARG A 216 10.37 -13.02 -25.14
CA ARG A 216 10.75 -14.42 -25.40
C ARG A 216 11.59 -14.55 -26.69
N ALA A 217 11.26 -13.79 -27.71
CA ALA A 217 12.00 -13.78 -28.98
C ALA A 217 13.36 -13.05 -28.85
N ASN A 218 13.39 -11.94 -28.12
CA ASN A 218 14.54 -11.07 -27.93
C ASN A 218 14.68 -10.69 -26.44
N PRO A 219 15.27 -11.54 -25.59
CA PRO A 219 15.42 -11.26 -24.17
C PRO A 219 16.18 -9.95 -23.91
N GLN A 220 15.61 -9.08 -23.08
CA GLN A 220 16.19 -7.82 -22.66
C GLN A 220 16.48 -7.86 -21.15
N PRO A 221 17.41 -7.03 -20.62
CA PRO A 221 17.52 -6.85 -19.18
C PRO A 221 16.21 -6.34 -18.59
N GLY A 222 15.80 -6.89 -17.44
CA GLY A 222 14.60 -6.46 -16.74
C GLY A 222 13.79 -7.63 -16.18
N LEU A 223 12.96 -7.31 -15.21
CA LEU A 223 12.18 -8.31 -14.46
C LEU A 223 11.18 -9.05 -15.35
N LEU A 224 10.51 -8.37 -16.29
CA LEU A 224 9.55 -9.02 -17.19
C LEU A 224 10.20 -10.06 -18.08
N SER A 225 11.40 -9.80 -18.58
CA SER A 225 12.18 -10.77 -19.34
C SER A 225 12.54 -11.99 -18.46
N ALA A 226 13.00 -11.75 -17.24
CA ALA A 226 13.28 -12.80 -16.28
C ALA A 226 12.02 -13.63 -15.97
N MET A 227 10.89 -12.98 -15.65
CA MET A 227 9.61 -13.65 -15.38
C MET A 227 9.11 -14.49 -16.55
N SER A 228 9.31 -14.01 -17.80
CA SER A 228 8.90 -14.75 -19.00
C SER A 228 9.77 -15.97 -19.30
N ALA A 229 11.01 -15.98 -18.80
CA ALA A 229 11.99 -17.05 -18.99
C ALA A 229 12.00 -18.10 -17.88
N VAL A 230 11.54 -17.73 -16.65
CA VAL A 230 11.64 -18.62 -15.47
C VAL A 230 10.72 -19.83 -15.61
N GLN A 231 11.29 -21.00 -15.28
CA GLN A 231 10.59 -22.27 -15.10
C GLN A 231 10.84 -22.76 -13.68
N ASP A 232 9.76 -23.01 -12.93
CA ASP A 232 9.85 -23.66 -11.62
C ASP A 232 9.48 -25.14 -11.77
N GLY A 233 10.43 -26.04 -11.48
CA GLY A 233 10.21 -27.48 -11.59
C GLY A 233 9.73 -27.98 -12.96
N GLY A 234 9.91 -27.19 -14.02
CA GLY A 234 9.38 -27.46 -15.37
C GLY A 234 8.07 -26.73 -15.70
N GLU A 235 7.47 -26.02 -14.74
CA GLU A 235 6.29 -25.18 -14.96
C GLU A 235 6.69 -23.73 -15.20
N ARG A 236 6.07 -23.10 -16.19
CA ARG A 236 6.18 -21.66 -16.48
C ARG A 236 5.00 -20.93 -15.85
N LEU A 237 5.15 -19.60 -15.62
CA LEU A 237 3.99 -18.76 -15.43
C LEU A 237 3.06 -18.90 -16.63
N SER A 238 1.76 -19.08 -16.39
CA SER A 238 0.76 -18.93 -17.42
C SER A 238 0.76 -17.48 -17.94
N GLY A 239 0.19 -17.25 -19.12
CA GLY A 239 0.08 -15.89 -19.65
C GLY A 239 -0.67 -14.95 -18.70
N ASP A 240 -1.70 -15.44 -18.03
CA ASP A 240 -2.48 -14.68 -17.06
C ASP A 240 -1.73 -14.43 -15.75
N GLU A 241 -0.98 -15.40 -15.24
CA GLU A 241 -0.13 -15.22 -14.06
C GLU A 241 0.99 -14.21 -14.31
N LEU A 242 1.65 -14.27 -15.47
CA LEU A 242 2.69 -13.31 -15.86
C LEU A 242 2.12 -11.90 -15.92
N LEU A 243 1.04 -11.72 -16.68
CA LEU A 243 0.34 -10.45 -16.81
C LEU A 243 -0.08 -9.90 -15.44
N SER A 244 -0.83 -10.68 -14.68
CA SER A 244 -1.41 -10.21 -13.42
C SER A 244 -0.35 -9.84 -12.39
N ASN A 245 0.77 -10.59 -12.34
CA ASN A 245 1.85 -10.25 -11.42
C ASN A 245 2.72 -9.10 -11.94
N ALA A 246 2.88 -8.89 -13.24
CA ALA A 246 3.51 -7.69 -13.79
C ALA A 246 2.68 -6.43 -13.46
N VAL A 247 1.36 -6.48 -13.64
CA VAL A 247 0.44 -5.40 -13.26
C VAL A 247 0.43 -5.16 -11.75
N LEU A 248 0.44 -6.23 -10.94
CA LEU A 248 0.53 -6.11 -9.49
C LEU A 248 1.81 -5.37 -9.06
N LEU A 249 2.96 -5.74 -9.62
CA LEU A 249 4.24 -5.11 -9.28
C LEU A 249 4.25 -3.64 -9.68
N LEU A 250 3.70 -3.31 -10.85
CA LEU A 250 3.57 -1.94 -11.32
C LEU A 250 2.67 -1.13 -10.37
N ALA A 251 1.46 -1.61 -10.06
CA ALA A 251 0.51 -0.90 -9.23
C ALA A 251 0.97 -0.78 -7.77
N ALA A 252 1.46 -1.88 -7.18
CA ALA A 252 1.92 -1.89 -5.78
C ALA A 252 3.21 -1.07 -5.57
N GLY A 253 4.09 -1.04 -6.56
CA GLY A 253 5.33 -0.25 -6.51
C GLY A 253 5.08 1.25 -6.70
N HIS A 254 4.05 1.63 -7.45
CA HIS A 254 3.71 3.02 -7.73
C HIS A 254 2.82 3.63 -6.63
N GLU A 255 1.58 3.14 -6.47
CA GLU A 255 0.51 3.81 -5.72
C GLU A 255 0.86 4.02 -4.23
N THR A 256 1.55 3.08 -3.60
CA THR A 256 1.87 3.16 -2.18
C THR A 256 2.93 4.22 -1.88
N THR A 257 3.99 4.29 -2.68
CA THR A 257 5.07 5.27 -2.52
C THR A 257 4.61 6.67 -2.93
N SER A 258 3.83 6.78 -4.01
CA SER A 258 3.25 8.06 -4.44
C SER A 258 2.26 8.64 -3.43
N ASN A 259 1.60 7.82 -2.62
CA ASN A 259 0.76 8.29 -1.51
C ASN A 259 1.58 8.62 -0.25
N LEU A 260 2.68 7.92 -0.01
CA LEU A 260 3.52 8.10 1.18
C LEU A 260 4.29 9.43 1.18
N ILE A 261 4.84 9.84 0.03
CA ILE A 261 5.65 11.07 -0.07
C ILE A 261 4.83 12.32 0.32
N PRO A 262 3.68 12.62 -0.32
CA PRO A 262 2.88 13.78 0.07
C PRO A 262 2.26 13.63 1.46
N GLY A 263 1.88 12.40 1.86
CA GLY A 263 1.41 12.13 3.21
C GLY A 263 2.47 12.45 4.27
N GLY A 264 3.73 12.07 4.04
CA GLY A 264 4.86 12.38 4.91
C GLY A 264 5.14 13.87 5.00
N LEU A 265 5.14 14.61 3.88
CA LEU A 265 5.29 16.07 3.88
C LEU A 265 4.15 16.76 4.63
N LEU A 266 2.92 16.31 4.46
CA LEU A 266 1.76 16.84 5.17
C LEU A 266 1.87 16.62 6.68
N GLU A 267 2.28 15.43 7.13
CA GLU A 267 2.49 15.16 8.56
C GLU A 267 3.67 15.99 9.12
N LEU A 268 4.75 16.14 8.37
CA LEU A 268 5.90 17.00 8.75
C LEU A 268 5.53 18.48 8.79
N SER A 269 4.66 18.95 7.90
CA SER A 269 4.18 20.34 7.93
C SER A 269 3.41 20.69 9.20
N ARG A 270 2.81 19.68 9.85
CA ARG A 270 2.12 19.80 11.14
C ARG A 270 3.06 19.66 12.34
N GLN A 271 4.30 19.23 12.11
CA GLN A 271 5.32 18.97 13.12
C GLN A 271 6.66 19.60 12.71
N PRO A 272 6.76 20.96 12.74
CA PRO A 272 7.94 21.69 12.24
C PRO A 272 9.24 21.31 12.91
N ASP A 273 9.22 20.90 14.19
CA ASP A 273 10.43 20.42 14.88
C ASP A 273 10.96 19.12 14.26
N ALA A 274 10.07 18.23 13.80
CA ALA A 274 10.48 17.00 13.12
C ALA A 274 11.08 17.30 11.74
N TRP A 275 10.56 18.30 11.02
CA TRP A 275 11.16 18.75 9.76
C TRP A 275 12.54 19.38 10.01
N ALA A 276 12.68 20.26 11.00
CA ALA A 276 13.97 20.87 11.36
C ALA A 276 15.02 19.82 11.71
N ALA A 277 14.67 18.83 12.53
CA ALA A 277 15.56 17.73 12.87
C ALA A 277 15.97 16.89 11.65
N LEU A 278 15.04 16.70 10.67
CA LEU A 278 15.37 16.04 9.42
C LEU A 278 16.32 16.88 8.55
N VAL A 279 16.18 18.21 8.52
CA VAL A 279 17.10 19.11 7.83
C VAL A 279 18.50 19.05 8.44
N GLU A 280 18.61 18.93 9.76
CA GLU A 280 19.91 18.75 10.46
C GLU A 280 20.56 17.40 10.15
N ASN A 281 19.75 16.33 10.00
CA ASN A 281 20.24 14.99 9.66
C ASN A 281 19.40 14.35 8.54
N PRO A 282 19.55 14.76 7.26
CA PRO A 282 18.73 14.33 6.16
C PRO A 282 18.78 12.81 5.86
N ARG A 283 19.81 12.13 6.32
CA ARG A 283 20.02 10.69 6.11
C ARG A 283 19.81 9.86 7.38
N HIS A 284 18.97 10.36 8.28
CA HIS A 284 18.65 9.62 9.50
C HIS A 284 18.08 8.23 9.15
N PRO A 285 18.58 7.12 9.74
CA PRO A 285 18.24 5.75 9.33
C PRO A 285 16.77 5.40 9.52
N ASN A 286 16.07 6.04 10.46
CA ASN A 286 14.66 5.73 10.77
C ASN A 286 13.64 6.49 9.90
N VAL A 287 14.06 7.38 8.99
CA VAL A 287 13.15 8.23 8.20
C VAL A 287 12.09 7.41 7.50
N ALA A 288 12.49 6.36 6.77
CA ALA A 288 11.56 5.55 6.02
C ALA A 288 10.57 4.80 6.94
N ASP A 289 11.06 4.15 7.98
CA ASP A 289 10.21 3.34 8.86
C ASP A 289 9.26 4.20 9.71
N GLU A 290 9.71 5.37 10.18
CA GLU A 290 8.84 6.26 10.95
C GLU A 290 7.77 6.93 10.08
N LEU A 291 8.09 7.33 8.84
CA LEU A 291 7.11 7.84 7.89
C LEU A 291 6.12 6.76 7.46
N LEU A 292 6.59 5.53 7.20
CA LEU A 292 5.73 4.37 6.92
C LEU A 292 4.76 4.13 8.09
N ARG A 293 5.23 4.24 9.32
CA ARG A 293 4.41 4.08 10.53
C ARG A 293 3.31 5.15 10.61
N VAL A 294 3.69 6.42 10.50
CA VAL A 294 2.76 7.54 10.74
C VAL A 294 1.76 7.70 9.60
N VAL A 295 2.21 7.57 8.35
CA VAL A 295 1.36 7.76 7.16
C VAL A 295 0.51 6.53 6.86
N SER A 296 1.13 5.33 6.91
CA SER A 296 0.46 4.07 6.57
C SER A 296 -0.34 4.16 5.27
N PRO A 297 0.29 4.26 4.08
CA PRO A 297 -0.46 4.46 2.82
C PRO A 297 -1.50 3.35 2.58
N VAL A 298 -1.22 2.12 3.03
CA VAL A 298 -2.21 1.04 3.13
C VAL A 298 -2.83 1.09 4.53
N GLN A 299 -4.07 1.53 4.61
CA GLN A 299 -4.79 1.71 5.88
C GLN A 299 -5.47 0.44 6.34
N PHE A 300 -5.92 -0.41 5.42
CA PHE A 300 -6.68 -1.62 5.72
C PHE A 300 -6.10 -2.83 4.98
N ASP A 301 -6.20 -3.99 5.64
CA ASP A 301 -5.90 -5.29 5.03
C ASP A 301 -6.96 -6.31 5.47
N GLY A 302 -7.51 -7.07 4.54
CA GLY A 302 -8.56 -8.06 4.79
C GLY A 302 -8.02 -9.49 4.81
N ARG A 303 -8.47 -10.28 5.79
CA ARG A 303 -8.18 -11.72 5.86
C ARG A 303 -9.44 -12.51 6.20
N THR A 304 -9.59 -13.68 5.58
CA THR A 304 -10.58 -14.67 6.02
C THR A 304 -9.88 -15.70 6.89
N LEU A 305 -10.37 -15.90 8.12
CA LEU A 305 -9.81 -16.87 9.03
C LEU A 305 -10.37 -18.27 8.69
N SER A 306 -9.52 -19.16 8.19
CA SER A 306 -9.90 -20.55 7.85
C SER A 306 -9.97 -21.46 9.09
N ALA A 307 -9.33 -21.06 10.18
CA ALA A 307 -9.38 -21.69 11.51
C ALA A 307 -9.14 -20.61 12.58
N ASP A 308 -9.29 -21.00 13.85
CA ASP A 308 -9.06 -20.11 14.98
C ASP A 308 -7.63 -19.58 15.01
N VAL A 309 -7.49 -18.29 15.36
CA VAL A 309 -6.18 -17.61 15.46
C VAL A 309 -6.01 -17.05 16.87
N SER A 310 -4.93 -17.43 17.54
CA SER A 310 -4.62 -16.95 18.89
C SER A 310 -3.96 -15.58 18.86
N VAL A 311 -4.43 -14.68 19.74
CA VAL A 311 -3.85 -13.35 19.99
C VAL A 311 -3.62 -13.23 21.50
N GLY A 312 -2.45 -13.64 21.98
CA GLY A 312 -2.22 -13.81 23.41
C GLY A 312 -3.19 -14.84 24.00
N GLU A 313 -3.99 -14.45 24.99
CA GLU A 313 -5.03 -15.29 25.59
C GLU A 313 -6.36 -15.25 24.82
N MET A 314 -6.55 -14.29 23.92
CA MET A 314 -7.75 -14.17 23.10
C MET A 314 -7.70 -15.15 21.92
N MET A 315 -8.87 -15.68 21.56
CA MET A 315 -9.04 -16.52 20.36
C MET A 315 -9.95 -15.82 19.36
N LEU A 316 -9.45 -15.57 18.14
CA LEU A 316 -10.25 -15.10 17.02
C LEU A 316 -10.83 -16.30 16.30
N PRO A 317 -12.17 -16.45 16.23
CA PRO A 317 -12.77 -17.67 15.71
C PRO A 317 -12.64 -17.77 14.19
N GLY A 318 -12.39 -18.96 13.69
CA GLY A 318 -12.40 -19.29 12.26
C GLY A 318 -13.75 -19.00 11.60
N GLY A 319 -13.74 -18.90 10.27
CA GLY A 319 -14.92 -18.57 9.45
C GLY A 319 -15.28 -17.07 9.42
N ASN A 320 -14.54 -16.21 10.14
CA ASN A 320 -14.79 -14.77 10.16
C ASN A 320 -13.90 -14.03 9.15
N LEU A 321 -14.43 -12.91 8.63
CA LEU A 321 -13.63 -11.87 8.01
C LEU A 321 -12.92 -11.07 9.12
N ALA A 322 -11.61 -10.95 9.04
CA ALA A 322 -10.80 -10.07 9.87
C ALA A 322 -10.36 -8.86 9.04
N GLN A 323 -10.85 -7.68 9.41
CA GLN A 323 -10.47 -6.41 8.81
C GLN A 323 -9.41 -5.76 9.70
N LEU A 324 -8.16 -5.78 9.24
CA LEU A 324 -7.02 -5.22 9.95
C LEU A 324 -6.93 -3.72 9.60
N ILE A 325 -6.99 -2.86 10.61
CA ILE A 325 -6.85 -1.41 10.46
C ILE A 325 -5.38 -1.06 10.74
N LEU A 326 -4.55 -1.20 9.71
CA LEU A 326 -3.09 -1.03 9.83
C LEU A 326 -2.72 0.38 10.28
N GLY A 327 -3.44 1.41 9.80
CA GLY A 327 -3.26 2.79 10.24
C GLY A 327 -3.49 2.97 11.74
N ALA A 328 -4.46 2.25 12.32
CA ALA A 328 -4.69 2.22 13.77
C ALA A 328 -3.60 1.45 14.51
N ALA A 329 -3.22 0.27 14.00
CA ALA A 329 -2.20 -0.59 14.61
C ALA A 329 -0.83 0.10 14.66
N ASN A 330 -0.50 0.91 13.66
CA ASN A 330 0.75 1.69 13.60
C ASN A 330 0.75 2.91 14.54
N ARG A 331 -0.39 3.23 15.11
CA ARG A 331 -0.56 4.24 16.17
C ARG A 331 -1.07 3.62 17.49
N ASP A 332 -0.83 2.34 17.71
CA ASP A 332 -1.19 1.66 18.96
C ASP A 332 -0.30 2.17 20.11
N PRO A 333 -0.86 2.87 21.13
CA PRO A 333 -0.09 3.40 22.26
C PRO A 333 0.54 2.32 23.14
N GLY A 334 0.03 1.09 23.07
CA GLY A 334 0.63 -0.06 23.75
C GLY A 334 1.96 -0.51 23.14
N VAL A 335 2.29 -0.04 21.93
CA VAL A 335 3.53 -0.37 21.23
C VAL A 335 4.37 0.88 20.95
N PHE A 336 3.75 1.97 20.55
CA PHE A 336 4.42 3.21 20.17
C PHE A 336 4.05 4.33 21.16
N SER A 337 4.98 4.76 22.00
CA SER A 337 4.78 5.92 22.86
C SER A 337 4.56 7.18 22.01
N ASP A 338 3.67 8.07 22.43
CA ASP A 338 3.33 9.28 21.66
C ASP A 338 3.12 8.96 20.17
N PRO A 339 2.13 8.08 19.82
CA PRO A 339 2.06 7.45 18.51
C PRO A 339 1.80 8.42 17.35
N ASP A 340 1.28 9.62 17.63
CA ASP A 340 1.00 10.66 16.64
C ASP A 340 2.23 11.52 16.34
N ARG A 341 3.25 11.48 17.21
CA ARG A 341 4.49 12.22 17.04
C ARG A 341 5.43 11.48 16.09
N ILE A 342 6.00 12.20 15.13
CA ILE A 342 7.16 11.76 14.36
C ILE A 342 8.40 11.88 15.26
N ASP A 343 9.08 10.77 15.48
CA ASP A 343 10.25 10.67 16.33
C ASP A 343 11.33 9.84 15.61
N TRP A 344 12.32 10.53 15.07
CA TRP A 344 13.41 9.88 14.35
C TRP A 344 14.25 8.95 15.23
N GLU A 345 14.30 9.21 16.54
CA GLU A 345 15.01 8.39 17.51
C GLU A 345 14.15 7.24 18.09
N ARG A 346 12.96 7.05 17.57
CA ARG A 346 12.06 5.97 18.01
C ARG A 346 12.73 4.60 17.86
N PRO A 347 12.99 3.85 18.95
CA PRO A 347 13.78 2.61 18.88
C PRO A 347 13.05 1.45 18.19
N ASN A 348 11.73 1.55 18.02
CA ASN A 348 10.87 0.51 17.48
C ASN A 348 10.05 0.96 16.27
N SER A 349 10.48 2.00 15.55
CA SER A 349 9.83 2.48 14.32
C SER A 349 9.61 1.34 13.32
N ASN A 350 10.60 0.47 13.15
CA ASN A 350 10.58 -0.69 12.23
C ASN A 350 9.59 -1.81 12.62
N ARG A 351 8.90 -1.71 13.77
CA ARG A 351 7.83 -2.64 14.16
C ARG A 351 6.49 -2.31 13.51
N HIS A 352 6.39 -1.22 12.74
CA HIS A 352 5.17 -0.88 12.05
C HIS A 352 4.68 -2.02 11.13
N LEU A 353 3.37 -2.04 10.87
CA LEU A 353 2.71 -3.01 10.00
C LEU A 353 2.35 -2.43 8.61
N ALA A 354 2.85 -1.25 8.25
CA ALA A 354 2.59 -0.63 6.95
C ALA A 354 3.08 -1.46 5.75
N LEU A 355 4.03 -2.36 5.98
CA LEU A 355 4.56 -3.33 5.01
C LEU A 355 4.00 -4.74 5.24
N ALA A 356 2.90 -4.86 5.99
CA ALA A 356 2.33 -6.12 6.48
C ALA A 356 3.32 -6.96 7.30
N ALA A 357 3.05 -8.26 7.45
CA ALA A 357 3.92 -9.23 8.12
C ALA A 357 3.61 -10.66 7.60
N GLY A 358 4.46 -11.63 7.96
CA GLY A 358 4.25 -13.03 7.62
C GLY A 358 4.40 -13.35 6.14
N PRO A 359 3.63 -14.31 5.60
CA PRO A 359 3.80 -14.78 4.21
C PRO A 359 3.66 -13.67 3.16
N HIS A 360 2.76 -12.70 3.39
CA HIS A 360 2.48 -11.56 2.52
C HIS A 360 3.27 -10.29 2.89
N TYR A 361 4.35 -10.38 3.68
CA TYR A 361 5.24 -9.25 3.91
C TYR A 361 5.64 -8.59 2.58
N CYS A 362 5.62 -7.25 2.52
CA CYS A 362 5.82 -6.50 1.27
C CYS A 362 7.09 -6.94 0.53
N LEU A 363 6.92 -7.34 -0.72
CA LEU A 363 8.05 -7.77 -1.57
C LEU A 363 8.98 -6.59 -1.88
N GLY A 364 8.41 -5.40 -2.14
CA GLY A 364 9.11 -4.16 -2.43
C GLY A 364 9.59 -3.39 -1.20
N ALA A 365 9.60 -3.98 0.01
CA ALA A 365 9.91 -3.28 1.25
C ALA A 365 11.25 -2.53 1.24
N SER A 366 12.29 -3.13 0.65
CA SER A 366 13.60 -2.51 0.52
C SER A 366 13.59 -1.34 -0.47
N LEU A 367 12.86 -1.49 -1.58
CA LEU A 367 12.71 -0.44 -2.60
C LEU A 367 11.93 0.75 -2.04
N ALA A 368 10.81 0.51 -1.38
CA ALA A 368 10.03 1.57 -0.74
C ALA A 368 10.87 2.38 0.26
N ARG A 369 11.65 1.69 1.12
CA ARG A 369 12.56 2.37 2.06
C ARG A 369 13.64 3.18 1.34
N LEU A 370 14.20 2.65 0.25
CA LEU A 370 15.18 3.36 -0.56
C LEU A 370 14.59 4.64 -1.14
N GLU A 371 13.46 4.54 -1.83
CA GLU A 371 12.79 5.69 -2.45
C GLU A 371 12.43 6.76 -1.44
N ILE A 372 11.84 6.37 -0.29
CA ILE A 372 11.46 7.29 0.77
C ILE A 372 12.70 7.98 1.37
N SER A 373 13.73 7.20 1.72
CA SER A 373 14.94 7.75 2.33
C SER A 373 15.64 8.73 1.40
N GLU A 374 15.80 8.40 0.11
CA GLU A 374 16.44 9.30 -0.85
C GLU A 374 15.57 10.53 -1.16
N THR A 375 14.24 10.38 -1.23
CA THR A 375 13.33 11.51 -1.47
C THR A 375 13.39 12.51 -0.34
N PHE A 376 13.23 12.06 0.90
CA PHE A 376 13.22 12.98 2.05
C PHE A 376 14.61 13.56 2.35
N ALA A 377 15.69 12.80 2.08
CA ALA A 377 17.03 13.33 2.14
C ALA A 377 17.27 14.43 1.10
N ALA A 378 16.83 14.23 -0.13
CA ALA A 378 16.95 15.22 -1.21
C ALA A 378 16.12 16.48 -0.91
N LEU A 379 14.86 16.33 -0.47
CA LEU A 379 13.99 17.43 -0.11
C LEU A 379 14.56 18.27 1.05
N ALA A 380 14.99 17.62 2.13
CA ALA A 380 15.55 18.30 3.30
C ALA A 380 16.88 19.02 3.00
N THR A 381 17.72 18.41 2.15
CA THR A 381 19.01 18.99 1.76
C THR A 381 18.86 20.17 0.82
N ARG A 382 17.98 20.03 -0.20
CA ARG A 382 17.84 21.05 -1.25
C ARG A 382 16.89 22.18 -0.85
N PHE A 383 15.87 21.88 -0.05
CA PHE A 383 14.80 22.80 0.31
C PHE A 383 14.55 22.84 1.82
N PRO A 384 15.53 23.26 2.64
CA PRO A 384 15.40 23.27 4.11
C PRO A 384 14.21 24.13 4.58
N ASN A 385 13.82 25.13 3.79
CA ASN A 385 12.69 26.03 4.06
C ASN A 385 11.40 25.62 3.33
N LEU A 386 11.30 24.39 2.81
CA LEU A 386 10.09 23.89 2.15
C LEU A 386 8.85 24.13 3.01
N ARG A 387 7.80 24.63 2.38
CA ARG A 387 6.51 24.87 3.05
C ARG A 387 5.38 24.25 2.26
N VAL A 388 4.56 23.47 2.93
CA VAL A 388 3.25 23.05 2.42
C VAL A 388 2.31 24.25 2.51
N THR A 389 1.65 24.61 1.41
CA THR A 389 0.81 25.81 1.34
C THR A 389 -0.63 25.57 1.78
N ASP A 390 -1.12 24.31 1.65
CA ASP A 390 -2.43 23.88 2.14
C ASP A 390 -2.27 22.68 3.07
N THR A 391 -2.54 22.87 4.36
CA THR A 391 -2.47 21.81 5.38
C THR A 391 -3.74 20.96 5.46
N ASN A 392 -4.73 21.27 4.63
CA ASN A 392 -5.99 20.51 4.54
C ASN A 392 -6.33 20.13 3.10
N PRO A 393 -5.40 19.46 2.37
CA PRO A 393 -5.55 19.13 0.97
C PRO A 393 -6.66 18.08 0.74
N PRO A 394 -7.20 17.99 -0.48
CA PRO A 394 -8.13 16.93 -0.85
C PRO A 394 -7.45 15.55 -0.86
N PHE A 395 -8.17 14.55 -0.36
CA PHE A 395 -7.71 13.15 -0.38
C PHE A 395 -8.40 12.37 -1.51
N LYS A 396 -7.70 11.34 -2.01
CA LYS A 396 -8.28 10.38 -2.96
C LYS A 396 -9.47 9.66 -2.29
N PRO A 397 -10.56 9.35 -3.02
CA PRO A 397 -11.73 8.67 -2.47
C PRO A 397 -11.48 7.17 -2.29
N ASN A 398 -10.37 6.81 -1.66
CA ASN A 398 -9.93 5.45 -1.42
C ASN A 398 -9.46 5.30 0.03
N PRO A 399 -10.27 4.73 0.94
CA PRO A 399 -9.90 4.55 2.33
C PRO A 399 -8.84 3.46 2.54
N VAL A 400 -8.73 2.49 1.63
CA VAL A 400 -7.76 1.39 1.74
C VAL A 400 -6.37 1.88 1.35
N LEU A 401 -6.25 2.57 0.22
CA LEU A 401 -5.00 3.16 -0.29
C LEU A 401 -5.08 4.69 -0.12
N ARG A 402 -4.85 5.14 1.12
CA ARG A 402 -5.00 6.55 1.49
C ARG A 402 -3.90 7.41 0.91
N GLY A 403 -4.27 8.41 0.13
CA GLY A 403 -3.35 9.36 -0.47
C GLY A 403 -3.97 10.74 -0.67
N VAL A 404 -3.10 11.75 -0.72
CA VAL A 404 -3.47 13.12 -1.06
C VAL A 404 -3.61 13.23 -2.57
N GLN A 405 -4.65 13.94 -3.07
CA GLN A 405 -4.84 14.15 -4.50
C GLN A 405 -3.89 15.21 -5.07
N ARG A 406 -3.61 16.23 -4.27
CA ARG A 406 -2.77 17.38 -4.62
C ARG A 406 -2.15 17.94 -3.34
N LEU A 407 -0.89 18.32 -3.37
CA LEU A 407 -0.20 18.97 -2.26
C LEU A 407 0.75 20.04 -2.79
N ASP A 408 0.32 21.29 -2.74
CA ASP A 408 1.13 22.41 -3.18
C ASP A 408 2.21 22.76 -2.15
N VAL A 409 3.44 22.90 -2.64
CA VAL A 409 4.61 23.29 -1.83
C VAL A 409 5.29 24.52 -2.43
N ARG A 410 6.01 25.28 -1.58
CA ARG A 410 6.99 26.29 -1.95
C ARG A 410 8.39 25.87 -1.52
N VAL A 411 9.35 26.13 -2.38
CA VAL A 411 10.76 25.74 -2.21
C VAL A 411 11.68 26.98 -2.35
N ASP A 412 11.46 27.97 -1.50
CA ASP A 412 12.23 29.21 -1.46
C ASP A 412 13.63 29.03 -0.88
#